data_b8af49460eceb68143587eabf8bee5fa
#
_entry.id   b8af49460eceb68143587eabf8bee5fa
#
_cell.length_a   1.000
_cell.length_b   1.000
_cell.length_c   1.000
_cell.angle_alpha   90.00
_cell.angle_beta   90.00
_cell.angle_gamma   90.00
#
_symmetry.space_group_name_H-M   'P 1'
#
loop_
_entity.id
_entity.type
_entity.pdbx_description
1 polymer ?
#
loop_
_entity_poly.entity_id
_entity_poly.type
_entity_poly.pdbx_seq_one_letter_code
_entity_poly.pdbx_strand_id
1 'polypeptide(L)'
;FDAPFSTRFDEQDAYCIFDDVEIPKRDVWIDAKPEIYNAVMFNSPWWANIMQQTTIRAITKLEFAYALAARMADVVNDTSDATVVQLGEIQTYAETARAALVAAVAEAVTWENGNITPNPRYMHPMRSLLPAWFVRVSDIFKEVGGGKMLAAPSRGQLDDERVAALIDTYLPGAKG
;
A
#
# COMPACT_ATOMS: atom_id res chain seq x y z
N PHE A 1 -5.82 1.04 -19.90
CA PHE A 1 -5.08 2.22 -19.41
C PHE A 1 -5.69 2.83 -18.14
N ASP A 2 -6.79 2.30 -17.62
CA ASP A 2 -7.50 2.87 -16.47
C ASP A 2 -6.77 2.60 -15.14
N ALA A 3 -5.88 1.62 -15.09
CA ALA A 3 -5.08 1.26 -13.93
C ALA A 3 -3.61 0.98 -14.35
N PRO A 4 -2.83 2.02 -14.73
CA PRO A 4 -1.53 1.85 -15.38
C PRO A 4 -0.47 1.17 -14.49
N PHE A 5 -0.60 1.28 -13.17
CA PHE A 5 0.34 0.63 -12.25
C PHE A 5 -0.01 -0.85 -12.06
N SER A 6 -1.27 -1.18 -11.80
CA SER A 6 -1.68 -2.58 -11.60
C SER A 6 -1.60 -3.41 -12.88
N THR A 7 -1.75 -2.80 -14.07
CA THR A 7 -1.59 -3.52 -15.34
C THR A 7 -0.14 -3.75 -15.76
N ARG A 8 0.82 -3.02 -15.18
CA ARG A 8 2.26 -3.19 -15.46
C ARG A 8 2.95 -4.16 -14.54
N PHE A 9 2.43 -4.34 -13.35
CA PHE A 9 3.03 -5.16 -12.30
C PHE A 9 2.14 -6.34 -11.98
N ASP A 10 2.72 -7.42 -11.53
CA ASP A 10 2.09 -8.71 -11.22
C ASP A 10 1.23 -8.66 -9.92
N GLU A 11 0.48 -7.59 -9.71
CA GLU A 11 -0.39 -7.40 -8.54
C GLU A 11 -1.84 -7.17 -8.98
N GLN A 12 -2.42 -8.13 -9.68
CA GLN A 12 -3.81 -8.06 -10.08
C GLN A 12 -4.68 -8.87 -9.13
N ASP A 13 -5.64 -8.18 -8.51
CA ASP A 13 -6.71 -8.86 -7.79
C ASP A 13 -7.71 -9.44 -8.79
N ALA A 14 -8.15 -10.67 -8.56
CA ALA A 14 -9.11 -11.36 -9.41
C ALA A 14 -10.16 -12.10 -8.58
N TYR A 15 -11.37 -12.18 -9.11
CA TYR A 15 -12.36 -13.12 -8.61
C TYR A 15 -12.12 -14.48 -9.25
N CYS A 16 -11.91 -15.49 -8.40
CA CYS A 16 -11.79 -16.88 -8.86
C CYS A 16 -13.15 -17.57 -8.77
N ILE A 17 -13.61 -18.10 -9.90
CA ILE A 17 -14.86 -18.86 -9.98
C ILE A 17 -14.47 -20.31 -10.25
N PHE A 18 -14.87 -21.19 -9.32
CA PHE A 18 -14.71 -22.64 -9.49
C PHE A 18 -16.06 -23.22 -9.92
N ASP A 19 -16.17 -23.59 -11.19
CA ASP A 19 -17.34 -24.18 -11.77
C ASP A 19 -16.99 -25.62 -12.19
N ASP A 20 -17.39 -26.58 -11.37
CA ASP A 20 -17.18 -28.03 -11.57
C ASP A 20 -15.70 -28.41 -11.84
N VAL A 21 -14.78 -27.75 -11.16
CA VAL A 21 -13.33 -27.94 -11.32
C VAL A 21 -12.88 -29.18 -10.53
N GLU A 22 -12.34 -30.19 -11.24
CA GLU A 22 -11.69 -31.32 -10.60
C GLU A 22 -10.32 -30.95 -10.03
N ILE A 23 -10.13 -31.15 -8.72
CA ILE A 23 -8.85 -30.96 -8.05
C ILE A 23 -8.21 -32.33 -7.79
N PRO A 24 -7.08 -32.67 -8.42
CA PRO A 24 -6.38 -33.91 -8.16
C PRO A 24 -6.00 -34.06 -6.69
N LYS A 25 -6.17 -35.24 -6.12
CA LYS A 25 -5.92 -35.48 -4.68
C LYS A 25 -4.49 -35.09 -4.25
N ARG A 26 -3.50 -35.19 -5.13
CA ARG A 26 -2.11 -34.76 -4.86
C ARG A 26 -1.97 -33.25 -4.59
N ASP A 27 -2.93 -32.45 -5.07
CA ASP A 27 -2.93 -31.00 -4.93
C ASP A 27 -3.81 -30.54 -3.73
N VAL A 28 -4.43 -31.49 -3.01
CA VAL A 28 -5.21 -31.28 -1.81
C VAL A 28 -4.33 -31.44 -0.58
N TRP A 29 -3.94 -30.34 0.04
CA TRP A 29 -3.00 -30.36 1.18
C TRP A 29 -3.68 -30.67 2.51
N ILE A 30 -4.94 -30.26 2.67
CA ILE A 30 -5.76 -30.54 3.85
C ILE A 30 -7.07 -31.15 3.36
N ASP A 31 -7.21 -32.48 3.50
CA ASP A 31 -8.37 -33.23 3.04
C ASP A 31 -9.33 -33.49 4.21
N ALA A 32 -10.52 -32.88 4.15
CA ALA A 32 -11.61 -33.05 5.08
C ALA A 32 -11.25 -32.91 6.59
N LYS A 33 -10.28 -32.02 6.90
CA LYS A 33 -9.81 -31.76 8.27
C LYS A 33 -9.92 -30.27 8.61
N PRO A 34 -11.13 -29.76 8.84
CA PRO A 34 -11.34 -28.34 9.13
C PRO A 34 -10.64 -27.87 10.40
N GLU A 35 -10.42 -28.75 11.37
CA GLU A 35 -9.69 -28.46 12.60
C GLU A 35 -8.22 -28.08 12.32
N ILE A 36 -7.56 -28.73 11.35
CA ILE A 36 -6.21 -28.39 10.94
C ILE A 36 -6.20 -27.04 10.23
N TYR A 37 -7.13 -26.83 9.30
CA TYR A 37 -7.24 -25.56 8.57
C TYR A 37 -7.48 -24.38 9.53
N ASN A 38 -8.38 -24.52 10.47
CA ASN A 38 -8.69 -23.48 11.46
C ASN A 38 -7.51 -23.18 12.41
N ALA A 39 -6.65 -24.17 12.65
CA ALA A 39 -5.48 -24.02 13.51
C ALA A 39 -4.26 -23.42 12.80
N VAL A 40 -4.21 -23.42 11.46
CA VAL A 40 -3.03 -22.95 10.66
C VAL A 40 -2.58 -21.56 11.08
N MET A 41 -3.49 -20.65 11.30
CA MET A 41 -3.17 -19.26 11.64
C MET A 41 -2.37 -19.12 12.95
N PHE A 42 -2.68 -19.94 13.96
CA PHE A 42 -2.12 -19.80 15.30
C PHE A 42 -1.05 -20.85 15.61
N ASN A 43 -1.12 -22.01 14.97
CA ASN A 43 -0.24 -23.14 15.22
C ASN A 43 0.86 -23.30 14.15
N SER A 44 1.09 -22.26 13.35
CA SER A 44 2.15 -22.25 12.34
C SER A 44 2.80 -20.87 12.20
N PRO A 45 3.96 -20.78 11.55
CA PRO A 45 4.63 -19.51 11.22
C PRO A 45 3.85 -18.58 10.28
N TRP A 46 2.70 -19.04 9.75
CA TRP A 46 1.92 -18.33 8.72
C TRP A 46 1.59 -16.90 9.11
N TRP A 47 1.11 -16.70 10.34
CA TRP A 47 0.73 -15.37 10.83
C TRP A 47 1.91 -14.40 10.90
N ALA A 48 3.05 -14.84 11.44
CA ALA A 48 4.25 -14.02 11.53
C ALA A 48 4.75 -13.59 10.15
N ASN A 49 4.76 -14.51 9.18
CA ASN A 49 5.20 -14.25 7.81
C ASN A 49 4.24 -13.33 7.05
N ILE A 50 2.93 -13.49 7.20
CA ILE A 50 1.91 -12.59 6.62
C ILE A 50 2.07 -11.18 7.17
N MET A 51 2.24 -11.04 8.49
CA MET A 51 2.43 -9.73 9.11
C MET A 51 3.72 -9.06 8.65
N GLN A 52 4.80 -9.82 8.50
CA GLN A 52 6.05 -9.30 7.94
C GLN A 52 5.86 -8.77 6.53
N GLN A 53 5.30 -9.58 5.63
CA GLN A 53 5.03 -9.18 4.25
C GLN A 53 4.15 -7.93 4.19
N THR A 54 3.05 -7.91 4.96
CA THR A 54 2.13 -6.77 5.01
C THR A 54 2.82 -5.50 5.50
N THR A 55 3.68 -5.61 6.52
CA THR A 55 4.42 -4.46 7.07
C THR A 55 5.44 -3.93 6.06
N ILE A 56 6.19 -4.80 5.37
CA ILE A 56 7.13 -4.40 4.32
C ILE A 56 6.39 -3.68 3.18
N ARG A 57 5.29 -4.25 2.68
CA ARG A 57 4.47 -3.61 1.64
C ARG A 57 3.94 -2.24 2.08
N ALA A 58 3.51 -2.13 3.34
CA ALA A 58 3.01 -0.88 3.89
C ALA A 58 4.10 0.20 3.95
N ILE A 59 5.32 -0.14 4.39
CA ILE A 59 6.46 0.77 4.39
C ILE A 59 6.72 1.30 2.99
N THR A 60 6.84 0.42 2.00
CA THR A 60 7.08 0.80 0.60
C THR A 60 5.96 1.69 0.04
N LYS A 61 4.68 1.37 0.36
CA LYS A 61 3.54 2.20 -0.06
C LYS A 61 3.54 3.57 0.61
N LEU A 62 3.92 3.67 1.88
CA LEU A 62 4.00 4.93 2.61
C LEU A 62 5.16 5.81 2.09
N GLU A 63 6.31 5.22 1.77
CA GLU A 63 7.43 5.93 1.13
C GLU A 63 7.03 6.46 -0.26
N PHE A 64 6.35 5.65 -1.04
CA PHE A 64 5.80 6.08 -2.32
C PHE A 64 4.77 7.21 -2.15
N ALA A 65 3.88 7.08 -1.17
CA ALA A 65 2.88 8.09 -0.85
C ALA A 65 3.54 9.43 -0.44
N TYR A 66 4.58 9.37 0.40
CA TYR A 66 5.36 10.55 0.76
C TYR A 66 5.95 11.23 -0.47
N ALA A 67 6.64 10.46 -1.33
CA ALA A 67 7.25 10.99 -2.54
C ALA A 67 6.23 11.61 -3.50
N LEU A 68 5.06 10.96 -3.64
CA LEU A 68 3.96 11.47 -4.47
C LEU A 68 3.38 12.76 -3.90
N ALA A 69 3.06 12.82 -2.60
CA ALA A 69 2.53 14.01 -1.95
C ALA A 69 3.53 15.18 -2.02
N ALA A 70 4.81 14.92 -1.79
CA ALA A 70 5.87 15.91 -1.93
C ALA A 70 5.97 16.45 -3.38
N ARG A 71 5.84 15.56 -4.37
CA ARG A 71 5.82 15.96 -5.77
C ARG A 71 4.57 16.77 -6.12
N MET A 72 3.42 16.42 -5.56
CA MET A 72 2.18 17.20 -5.73
C MET A 72 2.35 18.61 -5.15
N ALA A 73 2.87 18.73 -3.93
CA ALA A 73 3.15 20.03 -3.30
C ALA A 73 4.12 20.87 -4.13
N ASP A 74 5.18 20.26 -4.67
CA ASP A 74 6.14 20.94 -5.54
C ASP A 74 5.49 21.47 -6.83
N VAL A 75 4.65 20.69 -7.48
CA VAL A 75 3.95 21.09 -8.71
C VAL A 75 3.01 22.28 -8.49
N VAL A 76 2.33 22.34 -7.34
CA VAL A 76 1.45 23.46 -6.99
C VAL A 76 2.19 24.60 -6.26
N ASN A 77 3.51 24.46 -6.06
CA ASN A 77 4.36 25.41 -5.34
C ASN A 77 3.84 25.71 -3.92
N ASP A 78 3.33 24.69 -3.24
CA ASP A 78 2.86 24.80 -1.86
C ASP A 78 4.00 24.48 -0.89
N THR A 79 4.46 25.51 -0.20
CA THR A 79 5.51 25.47 0.83
C THR A 79 4.96 25.80 2.22
N SER A 80 3.65 25.70 2.40
CA SER A 80 2.99 26.04 3.67
C SER A 80 3.41 25.08 4.78
N ASP A 81 3.43 25.58 6.02
CA ASP A 81 3.69 24.77 7.20
C ASP A 81 2.69 23.61 7.34
N ALA A 82 1.44 23.80 6.90
CA ALA A 82 0.42 22.77 6.91
C ALA A 82 0.83 21.57 6.04
N THR A 83 1.27 21.83 4.81
CA THR A 83 1.75 20.77 3.90
C THR A 83 3.02 20.10 4.42
N VAL A 84 3.95 20.86 4.99
CA VAL A 84 5.15 20.27 5.63
C VAL A 84 4.80 19.33 6.77
N VAL A 85 3.84 19.70 7.61
CA VAL A 85 3.34 18.84 8.70
C VAL A 85 2.69 17.57 8.16
N GLN A 86 1.87 17.67 7.12
CA GLN A 86 1.23 16.51 6.48
C GLN A 86 2.24 15.54 5.86
N LEU A 87 3.26 16.04 5.20
CA LEU A 87 4.36 15.21 4.69
C LEU A 87 5.11 14.51 5.83
N GLY A 88 5.39 15.24 6.91
CA GLY A 88 5.98 14.68 8.14
C GLY A 88 5.12 13.60 8.79
N GLU A 89 3.80 13.73 8.70
CA GLU A 89 2.85 12.71 9.18
C GLU A 89 2.99 11.40 8.41
N ILE A 90 3.06 11.43 7.08
CA ILE A 90 3.26 10.23 6.24
C ILE A 90 4.61 9.58 6.57
N GLN A 91 5.67 10.38 6.69
CA GLN A 91 7.01 9.88 7.06
C GLN A 91 7.00 9.21 8.44
N THR A 92 6.29 9.79 9.39
CA THR A 92 6.14 9.22 10.74
C THR A 92 5.49 7.84 10.69
N TYR A 93 4.49 7.65 9.85
CA TYR A 93 3.85 6.34 9.66
C TYR A 93 4.83 5.31 9.08
N ALA A 94 5.61 5.69 8.07
CA ALA A 94 6.60 4.83 7.45
C ALA A 94 7.68 4.39 8.46
N GLU A 95 8.22 5.32 9.22
CA GLU A 95 9.27 5.02 10.21
C GLU A 95 8.73 4.23 11.41
N THR A 96 7.49 4.46 11.82
CA THR A 96 6.85 3.66 12.88
C THR A 96 6.67 2.20 12.43
N ALA A 97 6.21 1.98 11.20
CA ALA A 97 6.08 0.64 10.63
C ALA A 97 7.46 -0.04 10.49
N ARG A 98 8.48 0.72 10.08
CA ARG A 98 9.86 0.23 9.98
C ARG A 98 10.42 -0.16 11.35
N ALA A 99 10.23 0.65 12.39
CA ALA A 99 10.66 0.34 13.74
C ALA A 99 10.01 -0.95 14.26
N ALA A 100 8.71 -1.16 14.00
CA ALA A 100 8.02 -2.38 14.36
C ALA A 100 8.62 -3.62 13.65
N LEU A 101 8.94 -3.50 12.36
CA LEU A 101 9.57 -4.57 11.58
C LEU A 101 10.97 -4.89 12.09
N VAL A 102 11.78 -3.87 12.37
CA VAL A 102 13.15 -4.04 12.90
C VAL A 102 13.11 -4.73 14.25
N ALA A 103 12.24 -4.30 15.17
CA ALA A 103 12.06 -4.94 16.46
C ALA A 103 11.61 -6.41 16.32
N ALA A 104 10.68 -6.69 15.39
CA ALA A 104 10.20 -8.05 15.15
C ALA A 104 11.32 -8.99 14.65
N VAL A 105 12.23 -8.49 13.83
CA VAL A 105 13.37 -9.26 13.32
C VAL A 105 14.46 -9.40 14.39
N ALA A 106 14.74 -8.35 15.15
CA ALA A 106 15.74 -8.39 16.23
C ALA A 106 15.37 -9.40 17.33
N GLU A 107 14.08 -9.56 17.62
CA GLU A 107 13.55 -10.52 18.59
C GLU A 107 12.84 -11.70 17.93
N ALA A 108 13.41 -12.21 16.85
CA ALA A 108 12.88 -13.35 16.12
C ALA A 108 12.61 -14.57 17.02
N VAL A 109 11.58 -15.35 16.69
CA VAL A 109 11.16 -16.52 17.45
C VAL A 109 11.53 -17.79 16.70
N THR A 110 12.11 -18.76 17.40
CA THR A 110 12.39 -20.10 16.86
C THR A 110 11.22 -21.04 17.20
N TRP A 111 10.66 -21.68 16.19
CA TRP A 111 9.62 -22.69 16.31
C TRP A 111 10.20 -24.07 16.61
N GLU A 112 9.35 -25.00 17.10
CA GLU A 112 9.75 -26.37 17.45
C GLU A 112 10.41 -27.13 16.30
N ASN A 113 10.03 -26.84 15.06
CA ASN A 113 10.65 -27.42 13.86
C ASN A 113 11.96 -26.74 13.42
N GLY A 114 12.50 -25.80 14.21
CA GLY A 114 13.74 -25.06 13.93
C GLY A 114 13.57 -23.87 13.00
N ASN A 115 12.38 -23.59 12.47
CA ASN A 115 12.12 -22.39 11.66
C ASN A 115 12.20 -21.13 12.52
N ILE A 116 12.82 -20.09 11.95
CA ILE A 116 12.92 -18.77 12.59
C ILE A 116 11.96 -17.84 11.89
N THR A 117 11.14 -17.11 12.65
CA THR A 117 10.22 -16.10 12.14
C THR A 117 10.35 -14.78 12.91
N PRO A 118 10.00 -13.65 12.29
CA PRO A 118 9.89 -12.41 13.03
C PRO A 118 8.90 -12.55 14.18
N ASN A 119 9.17 -11.87 15.29
CA ASN A 119 8.24 -11.89 16.42
C ASN A 119 6.95 -11.14 16.08
N PRO A 120 5.80 -11.80 15.98
CA PRO A 120 4.55 -11.17 15.54
C PRO A 120 4.05 -10.11 16.54
N ARG A 121 4.48 -10.17 17.81
CA ARG A 121 4.07 -9.22 18.86
C ARG A 121 4.29 -7.76 18.44
N TYR A 122 5.41 -7.47 17.80
CA TYR A 122 5.75 -6.11 17.39
C TYR A 122 4.98 -5.63 16.17
N MET A 123 4.49 -6.56 15.33
CA MET A 123 3.74 -6.24 14.13
C MET A 123 2.22 -6.26 14.33
N HIS A 124 1.71 -6.85 15.41
CA HIS A 124 0.27 -6.87 15.70
C HIS A 124 -0.38 -5.47 15.70
N PRO A 125 0.23 -4.43 16.29
CA PRO A 125 -0.35 -3.08 16.24
C PRO A 125 -0.55 -2.55 14.82
N MET A 126 0.28 -2.98 13.87
CA MET A 126 0.16 -2.55 12.47
C MET A 126 -1.15 -2.97 11.83
N ARG A 127 -1.78 -4.06 12.30
CA ARG A 127 -3.07 -4.53 11.78
C ARG A 127 -4.20 -3.50 11.96
N SER A 128 -4.19 -2.76 13.05
CA SER A 128 -5.19 -1.71 13.31
C SER A 128 -4.73 -0.33 12.82
N LEU A 129 -3.43 -0.05 12.88
CA LEU A 129 -2.88 1.26 12.52
C LEU A 129 -2.83 1.46 11.01
N LEU A 130 -2.37 0.48 10.23
CA LEU A 130 -2.20 0.63 8.78
C LEU A 130 -3.50 1.00 8.05
N PRO A 131 -4.66 0.38 8.30
CA PRO A 131 -5.90 0.81 7.67
C PRO A 131 -6.25 2.27 7.96
N ALA A 132 -6.09 2.71 9.21
CA ALA A 132 -6.34 4.10 9.59
C ALA A 132 -5.36 5.08 8.92
N TRP A 133 -4.08 4.72 8.86
CA TRP A 133 -3.07 5.54 8.21
C TRP A 133 -3.30 5.70 6.72
N PHE A 134 -3.69 4.62 6.00
CA PHE A 134 -3.96 4.72 4.57
C PHE A 134 -5.21 5.56 4.25
N VAL A 135 -6.22 5.56 5.13
CA VAL A 135 -7.34 6.50 5.01
C VAL A 135 -6.83 7.93 5.16
N ARG A 136 -6.03 8.21 6.20
CA ARG A 136 -5.46 9.54 6.44
C ARG A 136 -4.54 9.99 5.30
N VAL A 137 -3.70 9.11 4.76
CA VAL A 137 -2.85 9.40 3.59
C VAL A 137 -3.70 9.80 2.38
N SER A 138 -4.84 9.14 2.15
CA SER A 138 -5.78 9.51 1.08
C SER A 138 -6.37 10.90 1.28
N ASP A 139 -6.62 11.29 2.53
CA ASP A 139 -7.10 12.64 2.83
C ASP A 139 -5.99 13.69 2.64
N ILE A 140 -4.76 13.38 3.03
CA ILE A 140 -3.60 14.25 2.77
C ILE A 140 -3.44 14.50 1.27
N PHE A 141 -3.57 13.50 0.41
CA PHE A 141 -3.54 13.70 -1.04
C PHE A 141 -4.61 14.67 -1.53
N LYS A 142 -5.83 14.56 -1.01
CA LYS A 142 -6.93 15.48 -1.36
C LYS A 142 -6.65 16.91 -0.86
N GLU A 143 -6.12 17.04 0.35
CA GLU A 143 -5.79 18.32 0.97
C GLU A 143 -4.66 19.02 0.20
N VAL A 144 -3.56 18.32 -0.10
CA VAL A 144 -2.42 18.83 -0.88
C VAL A 144 -2.81 19.10 -2.34
N GLY A 145 -3.56 18.19 -2.96
CA GLY A 145 -4.01 18.34 -4.35
C GLY A 145 -5.10 19.38 -4.54
N GLY A 146 -5.94 19.60 -3.51
CA GLY A 146 -7.01 20.56 -3.52
C GLY A 146 -7.97 20.43 -4.70
N GLY A 147 -8.57 21.53 -5.12
CA GLY A 147 -9.47 21.57 -6.28
C GLY A 147 -8.78 21.21 -7.61
N LYS A 148 -7.48 21.40 -7.73
CA LYS A 148 -6.69 21.07 -8.93
C LYS A 148 -6.67 19.56 -9.21
N MET A 149 -6.74 18.73 -8.19
CA MET A 149 -6.81 17.28 -8.36
C MET A 149 -8.13 16.84 -9.00
N LEU A 150 -9.24 17.52 -8.67
CA LEU A 150 -10.56 17.26 -9.27
C LEU A 150 -10.65 17.80 -10.70
N ALA A 151 -9.95 18.90 -11.00
CA ALA A 151 -9.94 19.53 -12.31
C ALA A 151 -8.79 19.03 -13.23
N ALA A 152 -8.04 18.01 -12.78
CA ALA A 152 -6.95 17.46 -13.58
C ALA A 152 -7.44 16.94 -14.93
N PRO A 153 -6.80 17.31 -16.05
CA PRO A 153 -7.20 16.83 -17.37
C PRO A 153 -7.07 15.31 -17.48
N SER A 154 -8.01 14.69 -18.14
CA SER A 154 -7.93 13.27 -18.47
C SER A 154 -6.86 13.01 -19.54
N ARG A 155 -6.38 11.77 -19.64
CA ARG A 155 -5.42 11.38 -20.67
C ARG A 155 -5.92 11.70 -22.07
N GLY A 156 -7.21 11.45 -22.36
CA GLY A 156 -7.80 11.76 -23.65
C GLY A 156 -7.83 13.25 -23.98
N GLN A 157 -7.96 14.12 -22.98
CA GLN A 157 -7.86 15.57 -23.16
C GLN A 157 -6.41 16.02 -23.43
N LEU A 158 -5.44 15.37 -22.81
CA LEU A 158 -4.01 15.66 -23.07
C LEU A 158 -3.55 15.14 -24.44
N ASP A 159 -4.19 14.11 -24.98
CA ASP A 159 -3.87 13.53 -26.29
C ASP A 159 -4.59 14.27 -27.44
N ASP A 160 -5.60 15.12 -27.16
CA ASP A 160 -6.25 16.01 -28.14
C ASP A 160 -5.45 17.31 -28.28
N GLU A 161 -4.76 17.49 -29.40
CA GLU A 161 -3.87 18.64 -29.65
C GLU A 161 -4.54 20.01 -29.40
N ARG A 162 -5.83 20.14 -29.75
CA ARG A 162 -6.57 21.40 -29.56
C ARG A 162 -6.85 21.65 -28.08
N VAL A 163 -7.22 20.60 -27.33
CA VAL A 163 -7.50 20.71 -25.90
C VAL A 163 -6.19 20.87 -25.12
N ALA A 164 -5.13 20.15 -25.48
CA ALA A 164 -3.81 20.30 -24.89
C ALA A 164 -3.30 21.75 -24.99
N ALA A 165 -3.45 22.39 -26.16
CA ALA A 165 -3.05 23.80 -26.34
C ALA A 165 -3.82 24.76 -25.42
N LEU A 166 -5.10 24.49 -25.15
CA LEU A 166 -5.89 25.27 -24.18
C LEU A 166 -5.42 25.00 -22.73
N ILE A 167 -5.11 23.75 -22.41
CA ILE A 167 -4.57 23.39 -21.10
C ILE A 167 -3.24 24.11 -20.83
N ASP A 168 -2.32 24.08 -21.78
CA ASP A 168 -1.04 24.77 -21.68
C ASP A 168 -1.17 26.28 -21.50
N THR A 169 -2.20 26.86 -22.13
CA THR A 169 -2.44 28.31 -22.09
C THR A 169 -3.13 28.73 -20.78
N TYR A 170 -4.13 27.98 -20.31
CA TYR A 170 -5.02 28.42 -19.24
C TYR A 170 -4.86 27.68 -17.92
N LEU A 171 -4.15 26.54 -17.93
CA LEU A 171 -3.87 25.73 -16.74
C LEU A 171 -2.37 25.46 -16.56
N PRO A 172 -1.49 26.48 -16.71
CA PRO A 172 -0.07 26.27 -16.51
C PRO A 172 0.21 25.79 -15.08
N GLY A 173 1.24 24.98 -14.91
CA GLY A 173 1.74 24.63 -13.58
C GLY A 173 2.24 25.86 -12.83
N ALA A 174 2.35 25.79 -11.50
CA ALA A 174 2.80 26.92 -10.67
C ALA A 174 4.23 27.39 -11.00
N LYS A 175 5.02 26.56 -11.66
CA LYS A 175 6.40 26.87 -12.10
C LYS A 175 6.52 27.07 -13.63
N GLY A 176 5.42 27.14 -14.36
CA GLY A 176 5.37 27.25 -15.81
C GLY A 176 5.30 25.91 -16.49
#